data_c0a26904e9908409e6a00ac614834431
#
_entry.id   c0a26904e9908409e6a00ac614834431
#
_cell.length_a   1.000
_cell.length_b   1.000
_cell.length_c   1.000
_cell.angle_alpha   90.00
_cell.angle_beta   90.00
_cell.angle_gamma   90.00
#
_symmetry.space_group_name_H-M   'P 1'
#
loop_
_entity.id
_entity.type
_entity.pdbx_description
1 polymer ?
#
loop_
_entity_poly.entity_id
_entity_poly.type
_entity_poly.pdbx_seq_one_letter_code
_entity_poly.pdbx_strand_id
1 'polypeptide(L)'
;MRTATVLPHLMEQHDVRVFASADAYKVLAPQFPTTEIPLFRYHYGASGRYSLRKTVARNLKPIADLLFQMDGMQALMNEFARFRPDVVISDSEAWTLRAAEAMGIPTISFDHVGVIAHCEPHFPWELRTAGLRDAMGYRYLMGQPDRILISSFYPATPKDARTRVIGPLMRDEVLGVVPTQGEHLLAYFNKGKHLFRPRVEEALRKCDRPVIVYG
;
A
#
# COMPACT_ATOMS: atom_id res chain seq x y z
N MET A 1 9.48 -2.95 2.04
CA MET A 1 8.19 -3.36 1.44
C MET A 1 7.69 -4.60 2.17
N ARG A 2 6.48 -4.57 2.75
CA ARG A 2 5.88 -5.72 3.48
C ARG A 2 5.85 -6.99 2.66
N THR A 3 5.38 -6.91 1.42
CA THR A 3 5.29 -8.04 0.51
C THR A 3 6.60 -8.79 0.37
N ALA A 4 7.73 -8.10 0.14
CA ALA A 4 9.04 -8.74 0.01
C ALA A 4 9.50 -9.44 1.31
N THR A 5 9.00 -9.03 2.47
CA THR A 5 9.29 -9.69 3.76
C THR A 5 8.52 -11.00 3.91
N VAL A 6 7.29 -11.06 3.40
CA VAL A 6 6.40 -12.22 3.59
C VAL A 6 6.57 -13.29 2.51
N LEU A 7 6.90 -12.88 1.27
CA LEU A 7 6.98 -13.78 0.12
C LEU A 7 7.92 -15.00 0.32
N PRO A 8 9.15 -14.84 0.85
CA PRO A 8 10.03 -16.01 1.06
C PRO A 8 9.38 -17.08 1.93
N HIS A 9 8.76 -16.69 3.04
CA HIS A 9 8.09 -17.62 3.96
C HIS A 9 6.86 -18.30 3.34
N LEU A 10 6.07 -17.55 2.55
CA LEU A 10 4.94 -18.16 1.84
C LEU A 10 5.41 -19.18 0.79
N MET A 11 6.48 -18.88 0.06
CA MET A 11 7.00 -19.75 -0.99
C MET A 11 7.67 -21.04 -0.47
N GLU A 12 8.00 -21.10 0.80
CA GLU A 12 8.49 -22.36 1.44
C GLU A 12 7.39 -23.44 1.51
N GLN A 13 6.12 -23.04 1.56
CA GLN A 13 5.00 -23.94 1.82
C GLN A 13 3.90 -23.90 0.75
N HIS A 14 3.93 -22.91 -0.15
CA HIS A 14 2.87 -22.65 -1.11
C HIS A 14 3.43 -22.34 -2.50
N ASP A 15 2.66 -22.68 -3.55
CA ASP A 15 2.90 -22.14 -4.89
C ASP A 15 2.36 -20.72 -4.97
N VAL A 16 3.25 -19.74 -5.18
CA VAL A 16 2.91 -18.32 -5.10
C VAL A 16 3.12 -17.65 -6.45
N ARG A 17 2.12 -16.93 -6.92
CA ARG A 17 2.20 -15.99 -8.04
C ARG A 17 2.04 -14.58 -7.52
N VAL A 18 2.92 -13.69 -7.97
CA VAL A 18 2.91 -12.29 -7.56
C VAL A 18 2.34 -11.42 -8.66
N PHE A 19 1.45 -10.51 -8.28
CA PHE A 19 0.92 -9.47 -9.15
C PHE A 19 1.32 -8.12 -8.59
N ALA A 20 2.02 -7.31 -9.36
CA ALA A 20 2.55 -6.05 -8.87
C ALA A 20 2.54 -4.99 -9.97
N SER A 21 2.53 -3.73 -9.60
CA SER A 21 2.51 -2.60 -10.53
C SER A 21 3.73 -1.70 -10.37
N ALA A 22 4.18 -1.10 -11.46
CA ALA A 22 5.20 -0.05 -11.51
C ALA A 22 6.46 -0.37 -10.66
N ASP A 23 6.75 0.43 -9.62
CA ASP A 23 7.98 0.27 -8.84
C ASP A 23 7.98 -1.02 -8.00
N ALA A 24 6.81 -1.50 -7.56
CA ALA A 24 6.70 -2.79 -6.90
C ALA A 24 7.05 -3.93 -7.88
N TYR A 25 6.57 -3.86 -9.12
CA TYR A 25 6.93 -4.83 -10.16
C TYR A 25 8.44 -4.84 -10.41
N LYS A 26 9.08 -3.69 -10.57
CA LYS A 26 10.55 -3.60 -10.80
C LYS A 26 11.38 -4.24 -9.68
N VAL A 27 10.90 -4.13 -8.44
CA VAL A 27 11.61 -4.69 -7.27
C VAL A 27 11.36 -6.19 -7.11
N LEU A 28 10.13 -6.65 -7.38
CA LEU A 28 9.74 -8.04 -7.12
C LEU A 28 10.03 -8.97 -8.29
N ALA A 29 9.85 -8.54 -9.54
CA ALA A 29 10.02 -9.37 -10.72
C ALA A 29 11.41 -10.02 -10.88
N PRO A 30 12.54 -9.39 -10.47
CA PRO A 30 13.84 -10.05 -10.50
C PRO A 30 14.01 -11.21 -9.51
N GLN A 31 13.15 -11.29 -8.49
CA GLN A 31 13.30 -12.24 -7.38
C GLN A 31 12.17 -13.26 -7.32
N PHE A 32 10.99 -12.93 -7.86
CA PHE A 32 9.78 -13.73 -7.72
C PHE A 32 9.01 -13.82 -9.04
N PRO A 33 8.25 -14.91 -9.30
CA PRO A 33 7.39 -15.03 -10.48
C PRO A 33 6.26 -13.99 -10.44
N THR A 34 6.51 -12.83 -11.06
CA THR A 34 5.68 -11.63 -10.94
C THR A 34 5.08 -11.23 -12.29
N THR A 35 3.77 -10.99 -12.31
CA THR A 35 3.03 -10.44 -13.45
C THR A 35 2.74 -8.96 -13.21
N GLU A 36 2.97 -8.11 -14.21
CA GLU A 36 2.65 -6.68 -14.11
C GLU A 36 1.16 -6.44 -14.27
N ILE A 37 0.59 -5.60 -13.40
CA ILE A 37 -0.82 -5.20 -13.41
C ILE A 37 -0.96 -3.68 -13.48
N PRO A 38 -2.14 -3.15 -13.88
CA PRO A 38 -2.40 -1.72 -13.88
C PRO A 38 -2.22 -1.07 -12.52
N LEU A 39 -1.87 0.22 -12.51
CA LEU A 39 -1.60 0.99 -11.30
C LEU A 39 -2.61 2.12 -11.12
N PHE A 40 -3.17 2.22 -9.91
CA PHE A 40 -3.77 3.47 -9.42
C PHE A 40 -2.71 4.41 -8.87
N ARG A 41 -2.60 5.60 -9.44
CA ARG A 41 -1.62 6.61 -8.99
C ARG A 41 -2.30 7.77 -8.28
N TYR A 42 -1.79 8.12 -7.12
CA TYR A 42 -2.08 9.41 -6.51
C TYR A 42 -1.38 10.51 -7.28
N HIS A 43 -2.10 11.56 -7.63
CA HIS A 43 -1.58 12.71 -8.34
C HIS A 43 -1.53 13.94 -7.45
N TYR A 44 -0.43 14.68 -7.57
CA TYR A 44 -0.16 15.85 -6.74
C TYR A 44 -0.24 17.13 -7.59
N GLY A 45 -0.66 18.22 -6.94
CA GLY A 45 -0.66 19.56 -7.55
C GLY A 45 0.77 20.12 -7.65
N ALA A 46 0.90 21.29 -8.29
CA ALA A 46 2.17 22.02 -8.38
C ALA A 46 2.77 22.36 -7.00
N SER A 47 1.91 22.51 -5.99
CA SER A 47 2.31 22.74 -4.60
C SER A 47 2.83 21.48 -3.87
N GLY A 48 2.85 20.30 -4.52
CA GLY A 48 3.17 19.03 -3.89
C GLY A 48 2.07 18.47 -2.98
N ARG A 49 0.89 19.11 -2.92
CA ARG A 49 -0.27 18.59 -2.19
C ARG A 49 -1.03 17.58 -3.04
N TYR A 50 -1.61 16.58 -2.39
CA TYR A 50 -2.54 15.64 -3.03
C TYR A 50 -3.68 16.39 -3.74
N SER A 51 -4.00 15.98 -4.96
CA SER A 51 -5.08 16.54 -5.75
C SER A 51 -6.09 15.46 -6.14
N LEU A 52 -7.21 15.41 -5.44
CA LEU A 52 -8.30 14.48 -5.74
C LEU A 52 -8.75 14.58 -7.20
N ARG A 53 -8.98 15.82 -7.69
CA ARG A 53 -9.42 16.09 -9.07
C ARG A 53 -8.44 15.48 -10.10
N LYS A 54 -7.15 15.73 -9.94
CA LYS A 54 -6.13 15.17 -10.84
C LYS A 54 -6.02 13.65 -10.72
N THR A 55 -6.16 13.12 -9.50
CA THR A 55 -6.13 11.68 -9.25
C THR A 55 -7.30 10.99 -9.93
N VAL A 56 -8.53 11.48 -9.75
CA VAL A 56 -9.72 10.91 -10.41
C VAL A 56 -9.59 11.03 -11.93
N ALA A 57 -9.31 12.23 -12.46
CA ALA A 57 -9.24 12.45 -13.92
C ALA A 57 -8.21 11.55 -14.62
N ARG A 58 -7.07 11.29 -13.98
CA ARG A 58 -6.00 10.45 -14.56
C ARG A 58 -6.16 8.95 -14.31
N ASN A 59 -7.07 8.57 -13.42
CA ASN A 59 -7.40 7.17 -13.15
C ASN A 59 -8.78 6.78 -13.68
N LEU A 60 -9.45 7.60 -14.49
CA LEU A 60 -10.79 7.28 -15.02
C LEU A 60 -10.82 5.95 -15.75
N LYS A 61 -9.87 5.70 -16.67
CA LYS A 61 -9.80 4.43 -17.40
C LYS A 61 -9.50 3.25 -16.47
N PRO A 62 -8.45 3.27 -15.61
CA PRO A 62 -8.23 2.22 -14.62
C PRO A 62 -9.41 1.98 -13.68
N ILE A 63 -10.10 3.04 -13.22
CA ILE A 63 -11.27 2.90 -12.36
C ILE A 63 -12.44 2.25 -13.12
N ALA A 64 -12.70 2.68 -14.35
CA ALA A 64 -13.73 2.08 -15.17
C ALA A 64 -13.44 0.60 -15.47
N ASP A 65 -12.23 0.27 -15.83
CA ASP A 65 -11.77 -1.10 -16.05
C ASP A 65 -11.98 -1.98 -14.80
N LEU A 66 -11.56 -1.48 -13.63
CA LEU A 66 -11.76 -2.17 -12.36
C LEU A 66 -13.25 -2.40 -12.04
N LEU A 67 -14.09 -1.38 -12.20
CA LEU A 67 -15.50 -1.44 -11.77
C LEU A 67 -16.41 -2.15 -12.78
N PHE A 68 -16.09 -2.05 -14.05
CA PHE A 68 -16.89 -2.64 -15.14
C PHE A 68 -16.24 -3.89 -15.75
N GLN A 69 -15.20 -4.42 -15.11
CA GLN A 69 -14.50 -5.65 -15.50
C GLN A 69 -14.07 -5.66 -16.97
N MET A 70 -13.46 -4.57 -17.42
CA MET A 70 -12.99 -4.41 -18.79
C MET A 70 -11.67 -5.19 -19.03
N ASP A 71 -10.97 -4.89 -20.11
CA ASP A 71 -9.85 -5.68 -20.63
C ASP A 71 -8.76 -6.03 -19.62
N GLY A 72 -8.33 -5.07 -18.76
CA GLY A 72 -7.30 -5.30 -17.76
C GLY A 72 -7.78 -6.25 -16.65
N MET A 73 -9.03 -6.11 -16.23
CA MET A 73 -9.65 -7.01 -15.25
C MET A 73 -9.85 -8.39 -15.83
N GLN A 74 -10.33 -8.50 -17.07
CA GLN A 74 -10.49 -9.78 -17.76
C GLN A 74 -9.16 -10.52 -17.94
N ALA A 75 -8.09 -9.80 -18.28
CA ALA A 75 -6.75 -10.39 -18.39
C ALA A 75 -6.28 -10.98 -17.04
N LEU A 76 -6.51 -10.27 -15.94
CA LEU A 76 -6.17 -10.75 -14.59
C LEU A 76 -7.03 -11.97 -14.19
N MET A 77 -8.33 -11.94 -14.45
CA MET A 77 -9.23 -13.08 -14.20
C MET A 77 -8.84 -14.31 -15.01
N ASN A 78 -8.36 -14.13 -16.24
CA ASN A 78 -7.82 -15.23 -17.06
C ASN A 78 -6.55 -15.85 -16.46
N GLU A 79 -5.65 -15.02 -15.89
CA GLU A 79 -4.49 -15.51 -15.15
C GLU A 79 -4.92 -16.30 -13.90
N PHE A 80 -5.91 -15.83 -13.15
CA PHE A 80 -6.47 -16.56 -12.01
C PHE A 80 -7.12 -17.88 -12.42
N ALA A 81 -7.85 -17.91 -13.53
CA ALA A 81 -8.45 -19.13 -14.05
C ALA A 81 -7.40 -20.19 -14.45
N ARG A 82 -6.24 -19.76 -14.94
CA ARG A 82 -5.11 -20.65 -15.27
C ARG A 82 -4.37 -21.14 -14.03
N PHE A 83 -4.06 -20.25 -13.12
CA PHE A 83 -3.30 -20.54 -11.89
C PHE A 83 -4.18 -21.25 -10.85
N ARG A 84 -5.47 -20.92 -10.77
CA ARG A 84 -6.47 -21.43 -9.82
C ARG A 84 -6.04 -21.26 -8.36
N PRO A 85 -5.82 -20.01 -7.90
CA PRO A 85 -5.39 -19.78 -6.52
C PRO A 85 -6.49 -20.18 -5.52
N ASP A 86 -6.08 -20.80 -4.40
CA ASP A 86 -6.97 -21.10 -3.28
C ASP A 86 -7.30 -19.86 -2.45
N VAL A 87 -6.41 -18.86 -2.47
CA VAL A 87 -6.56 -17.60 -1.75
C VAL A 87 -5.80 -16.49 -2.45
N VAL A 88 -6.32 -15.27 -2.38
CA VAL A 88 -5.65 -14.05 -2.86
C VAL A 88 -5.34 -13.15 -1.68
N ILE A 89 -4.06 -12.78 -1.52
CA ILE A 89 -3.58 -11.85 -0.50
C ILE A 89 -3.16 -10.55 -1.20
N SER A 90 -3.73 -9.42 -0.78
CA SER A 90 -3.42 -8.12 -1.38
C SER A 90 -2.81 -7.13 -0.37
N ASP A 91 -1.68 -6.53 -0.74
CA ASP A 91 -1.04 -5.42 -0.01
C ASP A 91 -1.47 -4.07 -0.61
N SER A 92 -2.62 -3.56 -0.21
CA SER A 92 -3.20 -2.28 -0.69
C SER A 92 -3.43 -2.22 -2.20
N GLU A 93 -3.74 -3.35 -2.84
CA GLU A 93 -3.92 -3.46 -4.27
C GLU A 93 -5.35 -3.93 -4.59
N ALA A 94 -6.10 -3.13 -5.34
CA ALA A 94 -7.53 -3.35 -5.55
C ALA A 94 -7.85 -4.36 -6.66
N TRP A 95 -7.00 -4.48 -7.70
CA TRP A 95 -7.28 -5.31 -8.88
C TRP A 95 -7.39 -6.79 -8.54
N THR A 96 -6.42 -7.29 -7.76
CA THR A 96 -6.39 -8.70 -7.37
C THR A 96 -7.54 -9.04 -6.43
N LEU A 97 -7.90 -8.16 -5.48
CA LEU A 97 -9.06 -8.36 -4.61
C LEU A 97 -10.37 -8.39 -5.39
N ARG A 98 -10.56 -7.44 -6.31
CA ARG A 98 -11.78 -7.36 -7.12
C ARG A 98 -11.91 -8.52 -8.10
N ALA A 99 -10.81 -8.97 -8.70
CA ALA A 99 -10.80 -10.16 -9.54
C ALA A 99 -11.18 -11.42 -8.75
N ALA A 100 -10.57 -11.58 -7.56
CA ALA A 100 -10.87 -12.71 -6.68
C ALA A 100 -12.32 -12.70 -6.19
N GLU A 101 -12.83 -11.52 -5.76
CA GLU A 101 -14.24 -11.35 -5.38
C GLU A 101 -15.20 -11.76 -6.50
N ALA A 102 -14.93 -11.30 -7.74
CA ALA A 102 -15.74 -11.63 -8.90
C ALA A 102 -15.72 -13.13 -9.26
N MET A 103 -14.65 -13.83 -8.92
CA MET A 103 -14.48 -15.27 -9.17
C MET A 103 -14.81 -16.16 -7.95
N GLY A 104 -15.24 -15.57 -6.83
CA GLY A 104 -15.55 -16.33 -5.60
C GLY A 104 -14.33 -16.94 -4.93
N ILE A 105 -13.14 -16.40 -5.15
CA ILE A 105 -11.88 -16.86 -4.55
C ILE A 105 -11.72 -16.18 -3.18
N PRO A 106 -11.40 -16.92 -2.10
CA PRO A 106 -11.14 -16.34 -0.77
C PRO A 106 -10.09 -15.24 -0.79
N THR A 107 -10.32 -14.17 -0.01
CA THR A 107 -9.48 -12.96 -0.04
C THR A 107 -8.98 -12.54 1.33
N ILE A 108 -7.74 -12.06 1.35
CA ILE A 108 -7.12 -11.42 2.53
C ILE A 108 -6.58 -10.05 2.10
N SER A 109 -7.14 -8.98 2.66
CA SER A 109 -6.52 -7.65 2.58
C SER A 109 -5.43 -7.56 3.65
N PHE A 110 -4.21 -7.19 3.23
CA PHE A 110 -3.06 -7.10 4.11
C PHE A 110 -2.32 -5.79 3.87
N ASP A 111 -2.53 -4.80 4.71
CA ASP A 111 -1.93 -3.48 4.54
C ASP A 111 -1.90 -2.65 5.84
N HIS A 112 -1.50 -1.39 5.73
CA HIS A 112 -1.58 -0.40 6.80
C HIS A 112 -2.73 0.60 6.56
N VAL A 113 -3.00 0.95 5.30
CA VAL A 113 -3.97 2.01 4.95
C VAL A 113 -5.39 1.64 5.39
N GLY A 114 -5.72 0.35 5.35
CA GLY A 114 -7.00 -0.16 5.80
C GLY A 114 -7.38 0.19 7.25
N VAL A 115 -6.43 0.64 8.08
CA VAL A 115 -6.72 1.12 9.45
C VAL A 115 -7.80 2.21 9.48
N ILE A 116 -7.80 3.11 8.48
CA ILE A 116 -8.80 4.20 8.40
C ILE A 116 -10.21 3.68 8.11
N ALA A 117 -10.32 2.55 7.44
CA ALA A 117 -11.59 1.97 7.01
C ALA A 117 -12.13 0.92 7.98
N HIS A 118 -11.26 0.09 8.55
CA HIS A 118 -11.61 -1.12 9.27
C HIS A 118 -11.35 -1.08 10.77
N CYS A 119 -10.71 -0.01 11.27
CA CYS A 119 -10.57 0.23 12.71
C CYS A 119 -11.36 1.45 13.16
N GLU A 120 -11.58 1.57 14.47
CA GLU A 120 -12.22 2.73 15.08
C GLU A 120 -11.43 4.00 14.74
N PRO A 121 -12.06 5.02 14.18
CA PRO A 121 -11.35 6.21 13.71
C PRO A 121 -11.04 7.17 14.87
N HIS A 122 -9.77 7.55 15.01
CA HIS A 122 -9.32 8.61 15.90
C HIS A 122 -8.91 9.85 15.09
N PHE A 123 -9.86 10.40 14.30
CA PHE A 123 -9.59 11.64 13.55
C PHE A 123 -9.79 12.87 14.44
N PRO A 124 -8.86 13.84 14.42
CA PRO A 124 -9.15 15.19 14.90
C PRO A 124 -10.40 15.73 14.22
N TRP A 125 -11.18 16.54 14.91
CA TRP A 125 -12.47 16.98 14.43
C TRP A 125 -12.39 17.69 13.07
N GLU A 126 -11.32 18.49 12.84
CA GLU A 126 -11.05 19.21 11.59
C GLU A 126 -10.83 18.29 10.39
N LEU A 127 -10.32 17.07 10.64
CA LEU A 127 -10.01 16.08 9.61
C LEU A 127 -11.06 14.98 9.49
N ARG A 128 -12.09 14.99 10.35
CA ARG A 128 -13.08 13.90 10.43
C ARG A 128 -13.79 13.66 9.10
N THR A 129 -14.27 14.72 8.44
CA THR A 129 -14.95 14.59 7.14
C THR A 129 -14.02 14.06 6.06
N ALA A 130 -12.78 14.53 6.01
CA ALA A 130 -11.79 14.05 5.07
C ALA A 130 -11.44 12.58 5.33
N GLY A 131 -11.20 12.21 6.58
CA GLY A 131 -10.90 10.85 6.98
C GLY A 131 -12.03 9.86 6.66
N LEU A 132 -13.29 10.23 6.92
CA LEU A 132 -14.44 9.40 6.58
C LEU A 132 -14.59 9.23 5.06
N ARG A 133 -14.42 10.30 4.28
CA ARG A 133 -14.44 10.23 2.82
C ARG A 133 -13.35 9.29 2.29
N ASP A 134 -12.14 9.40 2.83
CA ASP A 134 -11.01 8.58 2.39
C ASP A 134 -11.21 7.10 2.79
N ALA A 135 -11.78 6.84 3.97
CA ALA A 135 -12.19 5.49 4.42
C ALA A 135 -13.27 4.89 3.51
N MET A 136 -14.27 5.68 3.10
CA MET A 136 -15.30 5.23 2.15
C MET A 136 -14.70 4.93 0.77
N GLY A 137 -13.85 5.81 0.26
CA GLY A 137 -13.15 5.62 -1.02
C GLY A 137 -12.28 4.36 -1.02
N TYR A 138 -11.55 4.13 0.07
CA TYR A 138 -10.75 2.92 0.27
C TYR A 138 -11.63 1.66 0.21
N ARG A 139 -12.70 1.60 1.01
CA ARG A 139 -13.64 0.45 1.02
C ARG A 139 -14.26 0.20 -0.35
N TYR A 140 -14.64 1.27 -1.05
CA TYR A 140 -15.23 1.16 -2.38
C TYR A 140 -14.26 0.56 -3.39
N LEU A 141 -12.98 0.94 -3.38
CA LEU A 141 -11.97 0.41 -4.28
C LEU A 141 -11.58 -1.03 -3.91
N MET A 142 -11.33 -1.30 -2.64
CA MET A 142 -10.81 -2.59 -2.17
C MET A 142 -11.86 -3.70 -2.11
N GLY A 143 -13.16 -3.39 -2.22
CA GLY A 143 -14.22 -4.38 -2.12
C GLY A 143 -14.47 -4.86 -0.68
N GLN A 144 -14.87 -6.12 -0.54
CA GLN A 144 -15.22 -6.74 0.75
C GLN A 144 -14.38 -7.99 1.01
N PRO A 145 -13.11 -7.85 1.37
CA PRO A 145 -12.25 -9.00 1.66
C PRO A 145 -12.79 -9.85 2.82
N ASP A 146 -12.62 -11.17 2.74
CA ASP A 146 -13.08 -12.12 3.76
C ASP A 146 -12.31 -11.96 5.06
N ARG A 147 -11.03 -11.62 4.98
CA ARG A 147 -10.15 -11.33 6.12
C ARG A 147 -9.34 -10.07 5.88
N ILE A 148 -9.07 -9.36 6.96
CA ILE A 148 -8.34 -8.08 6.93
C ILE A 148 -7.24 -8.12 7.98
N LEU A 149 -5.98 -8.03 7.53
CA LEU A 149 -4.82 -7.92 8.39
C LEU A 149 -4.25 -6.51 8.27
N ILE A 150 -4.27 -5.78 9.37
CA ILE A 150 -3.74 -4.41 9.45
C ILE A 150 -2.38 -4.43 10.13
N SER A 151 -1.31 -4.15 9.39
CA SER A 151 0.02 -3.96 9.96
C SER A 151 0.14 -2.51 10.45
N SER A 152 0.19 -2.30 11.77
CA SER A 152 0.17 -0.97 12.37
C SER A 152 1.31 -0.74 13.34
N PHE A 153 1.83 0.50 13.38
CA PHE A 153 2.82 0.97 14.35
C PHE A 153 2.20 1.38 15.70
N TYR A 154 0.88 1.41 15.78
CA TYR A 154 0.14 1.79 16.98
C TYR A 154 -1.06 0.86 17.18
N PRO A 155 -1.54 0.72 18.42
CA PRO A 155 -2.74 -0.05 18.69
C PRO A 155 -3.96 0.59 17.99
N ALA A 156 -4.75 -0.23 17.33
CA ALA A 156 -5.99 0.19 16.70
C ALA A 156 -7.08 -0.85 17.02
N THR A 157 -8.30 -0.40 17.32
CA THR A 157 -9.42 -1.26 17.65
C THR A 157 -10.15 -1.67 16.38
N PRO A 158 -10.19 -2.97 16.01
CA PRO A 158 -10.97 -3.46 14.88
C PRO A 158 -12.46 -3.17 15.02
N LYS A 159 -13.15 -2.84 13.92
CA LYS A 159 -14.61 -2.65 13.89
C LYS A 159 -15.41 -3.97 13.83
N ASP A 160 -14.79 -5.02 13.31
CA ASP A 160 -15.46 -6.32 13.14
C ASP A 160 -14.47 -7.48 13.31
N ALA A 161 -15.02 -8.71 13.44
CA ALA A 161 -14.26 -9.93 13.66
C ALA A 161 -13.43 -10.40 12.44
N ARG A 162 -13.64 -9.83 11.24
CA ARG A 162 -12.83 -10.12 10.05
C ARG A 162 -11.48 -9.40 10.10
N THR A 163 -11.39 -8.35 10.92
CA THR A 163 -10.22 -7.47 11.01
C THR A 163 -9.33 -7.87 12.19
N ARG A 164 -8.04 -8.06 11.91
CA ARG A 164 -7.00 -8.27 12.91
C ARG A 164 -5.90 -7.23 12.75
N VAL A 165 -5.52 -6.60 13.84
CA VAL A 165 -4.37 -5.67 13.89
C VAL A 165 -3.15 -6.43 14.38
N ILE A 166 -2.04 -6.29 13.65
CA ILE A 166 -0.74 -6.87 13.98
C ILE A 166 0.32 -5.77 14.00
N GLY A 167 1.46 -6.05 14.60
CA GLY A 167 2.62 -5.15 14.61
C GLY A 167 3.21 -4.93 13.20
N PRO A 168 4.16 -3.98 13.08
CA PRO A 168 4.86 -3.76 11.82
C PRO A 168 5.70 -4.97 11.44
N LEU A 169 5.68 -5.33 10.16
CA LEU A 169 6.61 -6.32 9.62
C LEU A 169 7.96 -5.65 9.35
N MET A 170 8.99 -6.27 9.85
CA MET A 170 10.37 -5.84 9.63
C MET A 170 11.15 -6.96 8.96
N ARG A 171 12.04 -6.61 8.05
CA ARG A 171 12.94 -7.55 7.39
C ARG A 171 13.99 -8.04 8.39
N ASP A 172 14.47 -9.27 8.21
CA ASP A 172 15.45 -9.88 9.11
C ASP A 172 16.74 -9.07 9.21
N GLU A 173 17.16 -8.41 8.11
CA GLU A 173 18.32 -7.54 8.11
C GLU A 173 18.12 -6.32 9.05
N VAL A 174 16.89 -5.84 9.19
CA VAL A 174 16.56 -4.73 10.12
C VAL A 174 16.49 -5.23 11.55
N LEU A 175 15.94 -6.43 11.77
CA LEU A 175 15.88 -7.05 13.10
C LEU A 175 17.28 -7.40 13.65
N GLY A 176 18.22 -7.75 12.76
CA GLY A 176 19.59 -8.06 13.11
C GLY A 176 20.48 -6.84 13.40
N VAL A 177 19.99 -5.61 13.16
CA VAL A 177 20.77 -4.39 13.42
C VAL A 177 20.69 -4.02 14.90
N VAL A 178 21.87 -3.88 15.53
CA VAL A 178 21.97 -3.25 16.86
C VAL A 178 21.90 -1.73 16.67
N PRO A 179 20.85 -1.06 17.17
CA PRO A 179 20.73 0.39 17.00
C PRO A 179 21.83 1.12 17.76
N THR A 180 22.46 2.10 17.12
CA THR A 180 23.45 2.98 17.74
C THR A 180 22.95 4.42 17.71
N GLN A 181 23.28 5.19 18.74
CA GLN A 181 22.98 6.60 18.77
C GLN A 181 24.12 7.38 18.11
N GLY A 182 23.81 8.01 16.97
CA GLY A 182 24.75 8.92 16.30
C GLY A 182 24.56 10.38 16.72
N GLU A 183 25.51 11.23 16.34
CA GLU A 183 25.45 12.68 16.59
C GLU A 183 24.73 13.45 15.50
N HIS A 184 24.29 12.77 14.43
CA HIS A 184 23.64 13.38 13.28
C HIS A 184 22.12 13.32 13.35
N LEU A 185 21.47 14.26 12.66
CA LEU A 185 20.05 14.22 12.33
C LEU A 185 19.84 13.50 11.01
N LEU A 186 18.99 12.49 11.00
CA LEU A 186 18.58 11.81 9.76
C LEU A 186 17.27 12.41 9.25
N ALA A 187 17.27 12.95 8.03
CA ALA A 187 16.09 13.45 7.33
C ALA A 187 15.77 12.57 6.12
N TYR A 188 14.55 12.02 6.07
CA TYR A 188 14.09 11.19 4.97
C TYR A 188 12.91 11.83 4.24
N PHE A 189 13.03 11.96 2.91
CA PHE A 189 11.98 12.51 2.04
C PHE A 189 11.54 11.48 1.00
N ASN A 190 10.43 10.79 1.25
CA ASN A 190 9.90 9.73 0.38
C ASN A 190 9.53 10.19 -1.05
N LYS A 191 9.52 11.50 -1.31
CA LYS A 191 9.25 12.11 -2.63
C LYS A 191 10.40 13.03 -3.09
N GLY A 192 11.58 12.88 -2.51
CA GLY A 192 12.79 13.57 -2.90
C GLY A 192 12.57 15.07 -3.15
N LYS A 193 12.89 15.53 -4.36
CA LYS A 193 12.84 16.95 -4.77
C LYS A 193 11.49 17.64 -4.52
N HIS A 194 10.36 16.93 -4.46
CA HIS A 194 9.06 17.55 -4.22
C HIS A 194 8.86 17.99 -2.77
N LEU A 195 9.52 17.34 -1.83
CA LEU A 195 9.47 17.67 -0.40
C LEU A 195 10.71 18.42 0.06
N PHE A 196 11.88 18.14 -0.50
CA PHE A 196 13.13 18.84 -0.23
C PHE A 196 13.14 20.19 -0.93
N ARG A 197 12.52 21.18 -0.32
CA ARG A 197 12.40 22.55 -0.84
C ARG A 197 13.46 23.46 -0.24
N PRO A 198 13.79 24.59 -0.89
CA PRO A 198 14.81 25.54 -0.39
C PRO A 198 14.62 25.95 1.08
N ARG A 199 13.36 26.15 1.51
CA ARG A 199 13.06 26.47 2.92
C ARG A 199 13.36 25.32 3.89
N VAL A 200 13.18 24.09 3.43
CA VAL A 200 13.50 22.89 4.24
C VAL A 200 15.02 22.74 4.30
N GLU A 201 15.69 22.89 3.19
CA GLU A 201 17.16 22.88 3.11
C GLU A 201 17.76 23.97 4.02
N GLU A 202 17.25 25.20 3.95
CA GLU A 202 17.69 26.30 4.80
C GLU A 202 17.46 25.99 6.29
N ALA A 203 16.32 25.39 6.66
CA ALA A 203 16.05 24.99 8.04
C ALA A 203 17.02 23.90 8.52
N LEU A 204 17.31 22.89 7.68
CA LEU A 204 18.25 21.82 8.01
C LEU A 204 19.69 22.34 8.13
N ARG A 205 20.10 23.33 7.31
CA ARG A 205 21.42 23.97 7.42
C ARG A 205 21.62 24.77 8.71
N LYS A 206 20.53 25.19 9.35
CA LYS A 206 20.55 25.90 10.65
C LYS A 206 20.59 24.96 11.86
N CYS A 207 20.51 23.64 11.64
CA CYS A 207 20.68 22.69 12.72
C CYS A 207 22.11 22.73 13.28
N ASP A 208 22.22 22.60 14.57
CA ASP A 208 23.49 22.55 15.33
C ASP A 208 24.21 21.19 15.21
N ARG A 209 23.65 20.25 14.42
CA ARG A 209 24.16 18.89 14.22
C ARG A 209 24.38 18.60 12.74
N PRO A 210 25.30 17.70 12.40
CA PRO A 210 25.40 17.16 11.06
C PRO A 210 24.08 16.59 10.58
N VAL A 211 23.66 16.89 9.35
CA VAL A 211 22.40 16.38 8.79
C VAL A 211 22.70 15.45 7.61
N ILE A 212 22.15 14.24 7.68
CA ILE A 212 22.17 13.28 6.58
C ILE A 212 20.78 13.27 5.95
N VAL A 213 20.71 13.49 4.63
CA VAL A 213 19.45 13.57 3.88
C VAL A 213 19.34 12.40 2.92
N TYR A 214 18.21 11.68 2.96
CA TYR A 214 17.83 10.61 2.04
C TYR A 214 16.51 10.94 1.33
N GLY A 215 16.36 10.49 0.05
CA GLY A 215 15.14 10.56 -0.74
C GLY A 215 15.30 11.06 -2.16
#